data_1c88ddd079abb183ff744b614c68726f
#
_entry.id   1c88ddd079abb183ff744b614c68726f
#
_cell.length_a   1.000
_cell.length_b   1.000
_cell.length_c   1.000
_cell.angle_alpha   90.00
_cell.angle_beta   90.00
_cell.angle_gamma   90.00
#
_symmetry.space_group_name_H-M   'P 1'
#
loop_
_entity.id
_entity.type
_entity.pdbx_description
1 polymer ?
#
loop_
_entity_poly.entity_id
_entity_poly.type
_entity_poly.pdbx_seq_one_letter_code
_entity_poly.pdbx_strand_id
1 'polypeptide(L)'
;MTNIKGLLVMDVDSTLVQEEVIDLLGEEAGVGEQVADITERAMRGELDFKEALEERVATLKGLPETIFDKVFARIHFNKGAKELVDELHIRGYKVGLVSGGFHETVDRLAEQIGIDYVKANHLEVVDGFLTGKTYGDIVTKDVKVEKLCQWAEENGLTLDQTIAMGDGANDLPMIHKAGIGIAFCAKPVVREEAPYQINEPDLYQVIGVLDGVKNEQQEYSYNR
;
A
#
# COMPACT_ATOMS: atom_id res chain seq x y z
N MET A 1 -3.07 -2.98 29.33
CA MET A 1 -2.45 -2.96 27.99
C MET A 1 -3.27 -3.91 27.13
N THR A 2 -3.91 -3.42 26.09
CA THR A 2 -4.64 -4.26 25.13
C THR A 2 -3.62 -5.12 24.39
N ASN A 3 -3.77 -6.45 24.51
CA ASN A 3 -2.88 -7.40 23.84
C ASN A 3 -3.18 -7.36 22.32
N ILE A 4 -2.24 -6.85 21.52
CA ILE A 4 -2.36 -6.83 20.06
C ILE A 4 -2.24 -8.26 19.55
N LYS A 5 -3.16 -8.69 18.69
CA LYS A 5 -3.27 -10.08 18.22
C LYS A 5 -2.70 -10.29 16.82
N GLY A 6 -2.55 -9.21 16.04
CA GLY A 6 -2.06 -9.29 14.68
C GLY A 6 -1.87 -7.92 14.04
N LEU A 7 -1.35 -7.93 12.83
CA LEU A 7 -1.03 -6.74 12.04
C LEU A 7 -1.38 -7.01 10.57
N LEU A 8 -2.14 -6.09 9.95
CA LEU A 8 -2.26 -6.01 8.50
C LEU A 8 -1.35 -4.88 7.98
N VAL A 9 -0.52 -5.19 7.00
CA VAL A 9 0.21 -4.18 6.21
C VAL A 9 -0.20 -4.29 4.76
N MET A 10 -0.66 -3.19 4.16
CA MET A 10 -1.11 -3.19 2.78
C MET A 10 -0.54 -2.02 1.98
N ASP A 11 -0.46 -2.21 0.67
CA ASP A 11 -0.23 -1.15 -0.30
C ASP A 11 -1.43 -0.19 -0.37
N VAL A 12 -1.23 0.98 -0.97
CA VAL A 12 -2.26 2.01 -1.11
C VAL A 12 -2.83 2.05 -2.53
N ASP A 13 -2.00 2.44 -3.50
CA ASP A 13 -2.42 2.61 -4.90
C ASP A 13 -2.88 1.26 -5.47
N SER A 14 -4.01 1.23 -6.14
CA SER A 14 -4.64 0.01 -6.70
C SER A 14 -4.90 -1.11 -5.68
N THR A 15 -4.83 -0.83 -4.37
CA THR A 15 -5.14 -1.77 -3.29
C THR A 15 -6.12 -1.16 -2.28
N LEU A 16 -5.69 -0.22 -1.43
CA LEU A 16 -6.60 0.50 -0.53
C LEU A 16 -7.54 1.41 -1.32
N VAL A 17 -7.01 2.08 -2.34
CA VAL A 17 -7.75 2.96 -3.25
C VAL A 17 -7.73 2.40 -4.67
N GLN A 18 -8.63 2.93 -5.51
CA GLN A 18 -8.82 2.43 -6.88
C GLN A 18 -7.78 2.98 -7.85
N GLU A 19 -7.20 4.15 -7.56
CA GLU A 19 -6.35 4.92 -8.45
C GLU A 19 -4.86 4.75 -8.15
N GLU A 20 -4.04 5.12 -9.14
CA GLU A 20 -2.62 5.41 -9.01
C GLU A 20 -2.44 6.93 -8.82
N VAL A 21 -1.99 7.36 -7.66
CA VAL A 21 -1.95 8.79 -7.31
C VAL A 21 -1.00 9.58 -8.20
N ILE A 22 0.12 8.99 -8.62
CA ILE A 22 1.05 9.69 -9.54
C ILE A 22 0.42 9.95 -10.91
N ASP A 23 -0.47 9.10 -11.37
CA ASP A 23 -1.20 9.31 -12.64
C ASP A 23 -2.19 10.46 -12.50
N LEU A 24 -2.94 10.52 -11.38
CA LEU A 24 -3.83 11.64 -11.08
C LEU A 24 -3.07 12.98 -10.98
N LEU A 25 -1.91 12.99 -10.34
CA LEU A 25 -1.02 14.16 -10.29
C LEU A 25 -0.58 14.58 -11.69
N GLY A 26 -0.18 13.65 -12.53
CA GLY A 26 0.21 13.89 -13.90
C GLY A 26 -0.92 14.48 -14.74
N GLU A 27 -2.13 13.95 -14.61
CA GLU A 27 -3.32 14.45 -15.29
C GLU A 27 -3.66 15.89 -14.87
N GLU A 28 -3.73 16.17 -13.56
CA GLU A 28 -3.99 17.51 -13.04
C GLU A 28 -2.90 18.51 -13.44
N ALA A 29 -1.67 18.05 -13.59
CA ALA A 29 -0.54 18.85 -14.05
C ALA A 29 -0.51 19.07 -15.56
N GLY A 30 -1.33 18.35 -16.33
CA GLY A 30 -1.28 18.38 -17.80
C GLY A 30 -0.08 17.65 -18.41
N VAL A 31 0.56 16.74 -17.64
CA VAL A 31 1.74 15.94 -18.05
C VAL A 31 1.45 14.43 -18.05
N GLY A 32 0.18 14.04 -18.07
CA GLY A 32 -0.24 12.64 -17.99
C GLY A 32 0.40 11.74 -19.05
N GLU A 33 0.54 12.20 -20.29
CA GLU A 33 1.22 11.44 -21.36
C GLU A 33 2.70 11.20 -21.05
N GLN A 34 3.40 12.18 -20.46
CA GLN A 34 4.80 12.03 -20.05
C GLN A 34 4.94 11.03 -18.93
N VAL A 35 4.06 11.08 -17.93
CA VAL A 35 4.04 10.11 -16.81
C VAL A 35 3.77 8.70 -17.34
N ALA A 36 2.83 8.53 -18.26
CA ALA A 36 2.51 7.24 -18.87
C ALA A 36 3.71 6.68 -19.67
N ASP A 37 4.41 7.51 -20.46
CA ASP A 37 5.62 7.09 -21.19
C ASP A 37 6.71 6.59 -20.24
N ILE A 38 6.98 7.32 -19.15
CA ILE A 38 7.98 6.91 -18.16
C ILE A 38 7.58 5.56 -17.51
N THR A 39 6.31 5.38 -17.20
CA THR A 39 5.79 4.13 -16.65
C THR A 39 5.99 2.98 -17.64
N GLU A 40 5.71 3.19 -18.93
CA GLU A 40 5.91 2.18 -19.96
C GLU A 40 7.39 1.81 -20.13
N ARG A 41 8.29 2.79 -20.12
CA ARG A 41 9.75 2.55 -20.16
C ARG A 41 10.23 1.72 -18.97
N ALA A 42 9.71 2.00 -17.77
CA ALA A 42 10.01 1.19 -16.59
C ALA A 42 9.48 -0.25 -16.73
N MET A 43 8.27 -0.42 -17.28
CA MET A 43 7.71 -1.75 -17.54
C MET A 43 8.51 -2.57 -18.56
N ARG A 44 9.16 -1.89 -19.51
CA ARG A 44 10.10 -2.54 -20.45
C ARG A 44 11.49 -2.81 -19.86
N GLY A 45 11.73 -2.42 -18.61
CA GLY A 45 13.02 -2.60 -17.93
C GLY A 45 14.10 -1.58 -18.31
N GLU A 46 13.74 -0.48 -18.96
CA GLU A 46 14.65 0.61 -19.35
C GLU A 46 15.02 1.51 -18.16
N LEU A 47 14.16 1.56 -17.15
CA LEU A 47 14.34 2.30 -15.91
C LEU A 47 14.11 1.38 -14.71
N ASP A 48 14.89 1.56 -13.65
CA ASP A 48 14.57 0.95 -12.37
C ASP A 48 13.43 1.72 -11.64
N PHE A 49 12.96 1.17 -10.53
CA PHE A 49 11.86 1.77 -9.76
C PHE A 49 12.16 3.20 -9.30
N LYS A 50 13.41 3.44 -8.83
CA LYS A 50 13.82 4.74 -8.32
C LYS A 50 13.94 5.76 -9.45
N GLU A 51 14.60 5.38 -10.54
CA GLU A 51 14.73 6.21 -11.73
C GLU A 51 13.36 6.61 -12.29
N ALA A 52 12.43 5.65 -12.42
CA ALA A 52 11.08 5.91 -12.88
C ALA A 52 10.30 6.86 -11.94
N LEU A 53 10.43 6.70 -10.63
CA LEU A 53 9.82 7.61 -9.66
C LEU A 53 10.39 9.02 -9.79
N GLU A 54 11.72 9.16 -9.84
CA GLU A 54 12.40 10.45 -9.96
C GLU A 54 12.03 11.17 -11.27
N GLU A 55 11.99 10.47 -12.40
CA GLU A 55 11.57 11.06 -13.69
C GLU A 55 10.11 11.52 -13.66
N ARG A 56 9.18 10.72 -13.11
CA ARG A 56 7.77 11.09 -12.99
C ARG A 56 7.58 12.29 -12.05
N VAL A 57 8.24 12.30 -10.91
CA VAL A 57 8.16 13.41 -9.95
C VAL A 57 8.75 14.70 -10.54
N ALA A 58 9.82 14.61 -11.33
CA ALA A 58 10.42 15.76 -12.00
C ALA A 58 9.44 16.49 -12.95
N THR A 59 8.45 15.77 -13.54
CA THR A 59 7.42 16.38 -14.38
C THR A 59 6.48 17.31 -13.60
N LEU A 60 6.42 17.19 -12.29
CA LEU A 60 5.54 17.95 -11.39
C LEU A 60 6.18 19.26 -10.90
N LYS A 61 7.42 19.55 -11.28
CA LYS A 61 8.15 20.75 -10.86
C LYS A 61 7.39 22.03 -11.13
N GLY A 62 7.31 22.89 -10.13
CA GLY A 62 6.71 24.22 -10.23
C GLY A 62 5.19 24.24 -10.03
N LEU A 63 4.56 23.10 -9.78
CA LEU A 63 3.14 23.06 -9.45
C LEU A 63 2.91 23.54 -8.01
N PRO A 64 1.81 24.24 -7.74
CA PRO A 64 1.46 24.64 -6.39
C PRO A 64 1.06 23.41 -5.55
N GLU A 65 1.40 23.40 -4.27
CA GLU A 65 1.02 22.31 -3.34
C GLU A 65 -0.49 22.08 -3.23
N THR A 66 -1.31 23.07 -3.59
CA THR A 66 -2.78 22.94 -3.68
C THR A 66 -3.24 21.88 -4.69
N ILE A 67 -2.33 21.37 -5.55
CA ILE A 67 -2.63 20.24 -6.44
C ILE A 67 -3.05 19.00 -5.64
N PHE A 68 -2.51 18.82 -4.42
CA PHE A 68 -2.90 17.69 -3.57
C PHE A 68 -4.37 17.69 -3.19
N ASP A 69 -4.99 18.87 -3.00
CA ASP A 69 -6.42 18.96 -2.72
C ASP A 69 -7.26 18.51 -3.92
N LYS A 70 -6.85 18.88 -5.13
CA LYS A 70 -7.53 18.48 -6.36
C LYS A 70 -7.43 16.99 -6.59
N VAL A 71 -6.24 16.44 -6.43
CA VAL A 71 -5.99 15.00 -6.59
C VAL A 71 -6.71 14.20 -5.50
N PHE A 72 -6.64 14.65 -4.24
CA PHE A 72 -7.31 13.97 -3.14
C PHE A 72 -8.82 13.83 -3.35
N ALA A 73 -9.47 14.84 -3.93
CA ALA A 73 -10.89 14.81 -4.26
C ALA A 73 -11.26 13.75 -5.34
N ARG A 74 -10.27 13.20 -6.04
CA ARG A 74 -10.42 12.19 -7.10
C ARG A 74 -10.03 10.78 -6.65
N ILE A 75 -9.54 10.62 -5.42
CA ILE A 75 -9.15 9.32 -4.87
C ILE A 75 -10.37 8.66 -4.23
N HIS A 76 -10.60 7.39 -4.54
CA HIS A 76 -11.71 6.60 -4.03
C HIS A 76 -11.21 5.34 -3.34
N PHE A 77 -11.66 5.12 -2.11
CA PHE A 77 -11.43 3.84 -1.44
C PHE A 77 -12.05 2.68 -2.22
N ASN A 78 -11.39 1.54 -2.22
CA ASN A 78 -12.04 0.29 -2.58
C ASN A 78 -13.13 -0.02 -1.55
N LYS A 79 -14.16 -0.73 -2.01
CA LYS A 79 -15.27 -1.16 -1.16
C LYS A 79 -14.77 -1.89 0.08
N GLY A 80 -15.39 -1.65 1.21
CA GLY A 80 -15.09 -2.34 2.47
C GLY A 80 -13.83 -1.83 3.20
N ALA A 81 -13.18 -0.75 2.75
CA ALA A 81 -11.94 -0.23 3.35
C ALA A 81 -12.12 0.14 4.83
N LYS A 82 -13.10 0.98 5.13
CA LYS A 82 -13.38 1.41 6.51
C LYS A 82 -13.87 0.24 7.36
N GLU A 83 -14.76 -0.57 6.82
CA GLU A 83 -15.33 -1.73 7.49
C GLU A 83 -14.25 -2.77 7.84
N LEU A 84 -13.27 -2.98 6.95
CA LEU A 84 -12.13 -3.86 7.22
C LEU A 84 -11.30 -3.33 8.40
N VAL A 85 -10.94 -2.05 8.38
CA VAL A 85 -10.11 -1.45 9.44
C VAL A 85 -10.82 -1.53 10.79
N ASP A 86 -12.11 -1.17 10.83
CA ASP A 86 -12.92 -1.23 12.06
C ASP A 86 -13.01 -2.66 12.60
N GLU A 87 -13.28 -3.65 11.76
CA GLU A 87 -13.37 -5.06 12.17
C GLU A 87 -12.01 -5.59 12.67
N LEU A 88 -10.92 -5.24 11.99
CA LEU A 88 -9.58 -5.61 12.44
C LEU A 88 -9.24 -5.00 13.82
N HIS A 89 -9.58 -3.74 14.05
CA HIS A 89 -9.41 -3.11 15.36
C HIS A 89 -10.24 -3.82 16.45
N ILE A 90 -11.51 -4.16 16.17
CA ILE A 90 -12.36 -4.93 17.09
C ILE A 90 -11.70 -6.28 17.44
N ARG A 91 -11.05 -6.92 16.47
CA ARG A 91 -10.33 -8.19 16.66
C ARG A 91 -8.97 -8.03 17.35
N GLY A 92 -8.54 -6.81 17.64
CA GLY A 92 -7.26 -6.51 18.27
C GLY A 92 -6.07 -6.48 17.33
N TYR A 93 -6.30 -6.23 16.04
CA TYR A 93 -5.26 -6.04 15.03
C TYR A 93 -4.88 -4.57 14.89
N LYS A 94 -3.64 -4.32 14.48
CA LYS A 94 -3.18 -3.04 13.96
C LYS A 94 -3.18 -3.06 12.45
N VAL A 95 -3.27 -1.87 11.82
CA VAL A 95 -3.27 -1.72 10.37
C VAL A 95 -2.24 -0.67 9.96
N GLY A 96 -1.36 -1.04 9.04
CA GLY A 96 -0.33 -0.19 8.46
C GLY A 96 -0.46 -0.07 6.95
N LEU A 97 -0.12 1.11 6.43
CA LEU A 97 0.00 1.37 5.00
C LEU A 97 1.47 1.55 4.64
N VAL A 98 1.92 0.88 3.57
CA VAL A 98 3.27 1.04 3.03
C VAL A 98 3.16 1.24 1.52
N SER A 99 3.51 2.43 1.03
CA SER A 99 3.19 2.87 -0.32
C SER A 99 4.38 3.50 -1.03
N GLY A 100 4.52 3.19 -2.32
CA GLY A 100 5.34 3.96 -3.24
C GLY A 100 4.73 5.31 -3.63
N GLY A 101 3.52 5.62 -3.18
CA GLY A 101 2.88 6.94 -3.29
C GLY A 101 3.43 7.96 -2.29
N PHE A 102 2.62 8.95 -1.92
CA PHE A 102 3.10 10.14 -1.21
C PHE A 102 2.32 10.41 0.07
N HIS A 103 3.05 10.74 1.14
CA HIS A 103 2.48 11.12 2.44
C HIS A 103 1.44 12.23 2.33
N GLU A 104 1.61 13.18 1.41
CA GLU A 104 0.71 14.31 1.18
C GLU A 104 -0.75 13.90 0.87
N THR A 105 -0.93 12.68 0.35
CA THR A 105 -2.26 12.08 0.13
C THR A 105 -2.53 10.90 1.04
N VAL A 106 -1.55 10.04 1.30
CA VAL A 106 -1.71 8.80 2.07
C VAL A 106 -2.06 9.09 3.53
N ASP A 107 -1.46 10.11 4.16
CA ASP A 107 -1.75 10.47 5.55
C ASP A 107 -3.21 10.90 5.72
N ARG A 108 -3.76 11.62 4.74
CA ARG A 108 -5.18 12.04 4.75
C ARG A 108 -6.13 10.85 4.61
N LEU A 109 -5.79 9.87 3.76
CA LEU A 109 -6.55 8.63 3.63
C LEU A 109 -6.50 7.82 4.94
N ALA A 110 -5.32 7.71 5.53
CA ALA A 110 -5.10 6.99 6.77
C ALA A 110 -5.93 7.57 7.93
N GLU A 111 -5.98 8.90 8.05
CA GLU A 111 -6.76 9.60 9.07
C GLU A 111 -8.26 9.33 8.91
N GLN A 112 -8.78 9.31 7.68
CA GLN A 112 -10.21 9.10 7.42
C GLN A 112 -10.73 7.74 7.91
N ILE A 113 -9.90 6.70 7.87
CA ILE A 113 -10.32 5.33 8.22
C ILE A 113 -9.64 4.77 9.47
N GLY A 114 -8.78 5.56 10.13
CA GLY A 114 -8.19 5.19 11.41
C GLY A 114 -7.01 4.23 11.32
N ILE A 115 -6.14 4.38 10.32
CA ILE A 115 -4.91 3.59 10.16
C ILE A 115 -3.92 3.88 11.29
N ASP A 116 -3.21 2.86 11.76
CA ASP A 116 -2.26 2.97 12.87
C ASP A 116 -0.85 3.40 12.43
N TYR A 117 -0.38 2.95 11.26
CA TYR A 117 0.97 3.20 10.75
C TYR A 117 0.96 3.60 9.29
N VAL A 118 1.83 4.53 8.92
CA VAL A 118 2.01 4.94 7.52
C VAL A 118 3.48 5.07 7.18
N LYS A 119 3.87 4.52 6.05
CA LYS A 119 5.14 4.80 5.38
C LYS A 119 4.89 5.00 3.88
N ALA A 120 5.22 6.19 3.40
CA ALA A 120 5.16 6.57 1.99
C ALA A 120 6.36 7.44 1.63
N ASN A 121 6.46 7.87 0.39
CA ASN A 121 7.44 8.87 -0.03
C ASN A 121 6.95 10.28 0.33
N HIS A 122 7.86 11.24 0.28
CA HIS A 122 7.54 12.65 0.41
C HIS A 122 7.88 13.39 -0.88
N LEU A 123 6.99 14.29 -1.30
CA LEU A 123 7.32 15.28 -2.32
C LEU A 123 7.89 16.55 -1.67
N GLU A 124 8.99 17.05 -2.23
CA GLU A 124 9.61 18.26 -1.71
C GLU A 124 8.84 19.50 -2.16
N VAL A 125 8.44 20.32 -1.19
CA VAL A 125 7.74 21.59 -1.41
C VAL A 125 8.58 22.72 -0.82
N VAL A 126 8.82 23.76 -1.62
CA VAL A 126 9.52 24.98 -1.20
C VAL A 126 8.65 26.17 -1.60
N ASP A 127 8.40 27.06 -0.65
CA ASP A 127 7.56 28.27 -0.84
C ASP A 127 6.17 27.99 -1.46
N GLY A 128 5.57 26.83 -1.12
CA GLY A 128 4.25 26.40 -1.60
C GLY A 128 4.24 25.77 -2.99
N PHE A 129 5.42 25.45 -3.56
CA PHE A 129 5.54 24.83 -4.88
C PHE A 129 6.38 23.56 -4.83
N LEU A 130 5.98 22.55 -5.63
CA LEU A 130 6.75 21.32 -5.80
C LEU A 130 8.09 21.63 -6.49
N THR A 131 9.18 21.08 -5.95
CA THR A 131 10.51 21.22 -6.55
C THR A 131 10.77 20.25 -7.69
N GLY A 132 9.91 19.22 -7.84
CA GLY A 132 10.14 18.10 -8.74
C GLY A 132 11.06 17.02 -8.17
N LYS A 133 11.24 17.01 -6.85
CA LYS A 133 12.05 16.03 -6.13
C LYS A 133 11.26 15.38 -5.00
N THR A 134 11.68 14.18 -4.62
CA THR A 134 11.32 13.55 -3.34
C THR A 134 12.37 13.93 -2.29
N TYR A 135 12.02 13.75 -1.00
CA TYR A 135 12.99 13.80 0.08
C TYR A 135 12.83 12.61 1.03
N GLY A 136 13.89 12.30 1.77
CA GLY A 136 13.94 11.11 2.62
C GLY A 136 14.13 9.81 1.84
N ASP A 137 13.96 8.68 2.53
CA ASP A 137 14.14 7.36 1.96
C ASP A 137 12.96 6.97 1.07
N ILE A 138 13.28 6.49 -0.13
CA ILE A 138 12.28 6.00 -1.09
C ILE A 138 11.78 4.62 -0.66
N VAL A 139 10.46 4.45 -0.70
CA VAL A 139 9.80 3.19 -0.41
C VAL A 139 9.99 2.22 -1.57
N THR A 140 10.93 1.30 -1.39
CA THR A 140 11.19 0.17 -2.28
C THR A 140 10.49 -1.09 -1.77
N LYS A 141 10.55 -2.18 -2.54
CA LYS A 141 10.09 -3.51 -2.11
C LYS A 141 10.76 -3.97 -0.79
N ASP A 142 12.02 -3.60 -0.57
CA ASP A 142 12.76 -3.95 0.64
C ASP A 142 12.27 -3.14 1.85
N VAL A 143 11.96 -1.86 1.65
CA VAL A 143 11.34 -1.01 2.69
C VAL A 143 9.96 -1.54 3.09
N LYS A 144 9.18 -2.10 2.16
CA LYS A 144 7.90 -2.74 2.49
C LYS A 144 8.07 -3.91 3.44
N VAL A 145 9.06 -4.78 3.18
CA VAL A 145 9.41 -5.89 4.08
C VAL A 145 9.92 -5.38 5.44
N GLU A 146 10.79 -4.37 5.42
CA GLU A 146 11.32 -3.77 6.64
C GLU A 146 10.20 -3.26 7.54
N LYS A 147 9.22 -2.52 6.97
CA LYS A 147 8.11 -1.97 7.77
C LYS A 147 7.17 -3.05 8.30
N LEU A 148 6.90 -4.10 7.53
CA LEU A 148 6.17 -5.26 8.03
C LEU A 148 6.85 -5.85 9.28
N CYS A 149 8.15 -6.10 9.20
CA CYS A 149 8.92 -6.66 10.32
C CYS A 149 9.00 -5.69 11.51
N GLN A 150 9.29 -4.41 11.26
CA GLN A 150 9.41 -3.39 12.29
C GLN A 150 8.11 -3.25 13.07
N TRP A 151 6.99 -3.07 12.40
CA TRP A 151 5.69 -2.89 13.06
C TRP A 151 5.20 -4.16 13.76
N ALA A 152 5.56 -5.34 13.24
CA ALA A 152 5.30 -6.59 13.96
C ALA A 152 6.08 -6.63 15.29
N GLU A 153 7.38 -6.34 15.26
CA GLU A 153 8.24 -6.31 16.44
C GLU A 153 7.78 -5.28 17.48
N GLU A 154 7.44 -4.06 17.05
CA GLU A 154 6.93 -2.98 17.92
C GLU A 154 5.65 -3.38 18.65
N ASN A 155 4.85 -4.28 18.11
CA ASN A 155 3.63 -4.81 18.71
C ASN A 155 3.82 -6.18 19.41
N GLY A 156 5.05 -6.67 19.50
CA GLY A 156 5.35 -7.97 20.13
C GLY A 156 4.79 -9.17 19.36
N LEU A 157 4.64 -9.04 18.03
CA LEU A 157 4.08 -10.07 17.15
C LEU A 157 5.19 -10.87 16.46
N THR A 158 4.91 -12.15 16.21
CA THR A 158 5.67 -12.94 15.24
C THR A 158 5.13 -12.70 13.82
N LEU A 159 5.92 -13.03 12.80
CA LEU A 159 5.47 -12.86 11.40
C LEU A 159 4.25 -13.73 11.07
N ASP A 160 4.06 -14.87 11.71
CA ASP A 160 2.87 -15.71 11.55
C ASP A 160 1.57 -15.00 11.96
N GLN A 161 1.67 -13.93 12.75
CA GLN A 161 0.54 -13.09 13.16
C GLN A 161 0.32 -11.87 12.26
N THR A 162 1.00 -11.82 11.11
CA THR A 162 0.90 -10.72 10.16
C THR A 162 0.16 -11.10 8.89
N ILE A 163 -0.48 -10.12 8.30
CA ILE A 163 -1.13 -10.18 6.98
C ILE A 163 -0.44 -9.13 6.12
N ALA A 164 -0.04 -9.49 4.89
CA ALA A 164 0.43 -8.52 3.91
C ALA A 164 -0.40 -8.60 2.64
N MET A 165 -0.73 -7.44 2.05
CA MET A 165 -1.60 -7.37 0.88
C MET A 165 -1.14 -6.30 -0.10
N GLY A 166 -1.21 -6.61 -1.40
CA GLY A 166 -0.90 -5.69 -2.47
C GLY A 166 -1.30 -6.24 -3.85
N ASP A 167 -1.08 -5.45 -4.90
CA ASP A 167 -1.46 -5.78 -6.28
C ASP A 167 -0.27 -5.96 -7.22
N GLY A 168 0.90 -5.42 -6.85
CA GLY A 168 2.07 -5.32 -7.70
C GLY A 168 3.22 -6.26 -7.33
N ALA A 169 4.15 -6.47 -8.28
CA ALA A 169 5.34 -7.29 -8.05
C ALA A 169 6.25 -6.75 -6.94
N ASN A 170 6.22 -5.45 -6.68
CA ASN A 170 6.92 -4.81 -5.57
C ASN A 170 6.36 -5.19 -4.19
N ASP A 171 5.16 -5.76 -4.13
CA ASP A 171 4.53 -6.25 -2.90
C ASP A 171 4.88 -7.71 -2.58
N LEU A 172 5.33 -8.48 -3.59
CA LEU A 172 5.60 -9.92 -3.44
C LEU A 172 6.55 -10.26 -2.29
N PRO A 173 7.69 -9.56 -2.09
CA PRO A 173 8.57 -9.89 -0.97
C PRO A 173 7.87 -9.74 0.40
N MET A 174 7.04 -8.72 0.58
CA MET A 174 6.24 -8.52 1.80
C MET A 174 5.13 -9.58 1.92
N ILE A 175 4.43 -9.89 0.81
CA ILE A 175 3.41 -10.94 0.74
C ILE A 175 3.98 -12.30 1.13
N HIS A 176 5.16 -12.65 0.63
CA HIS A 176 5.83 -13.93 0.96
C HIS A 176 6.35 -13.97 2.41
N LYS A 177 6.67 -12.82 2.99
CA LYS A 177 7.24 -12.72 4.34
C LYS A 177 6.19 -12.84 5.43
N ALA A 178 4.97 -12.40 5.17
CA ALA A 178 3.88 -12.41 6.14
C ALA A 178 3.34 -13.82 6.41
N GLY A 179 2.69 -14.01 7.55
CA GLY A 179 1.98 -15.26 7.87
C GLY A 179 0.81 -15.52 6.91
N ILE A 180 0.12 -14.46 6.48
CA ILE A 180 -0.94 -14.50 5.46
C ILE A 180 -0.60 -13.48 4.38
N GLY A 181 -0.23 -13.94 3.19
CA GLY A 181 0.05 -13.10 2.03
C GLY A 181 -1.10 -13.11 1.03
N ILE A 182 -1.61 -11.95 0.66
CA ILE A 182 -2.81 -11.78 -0.18
C ILE A 182 -2.50 -10.95 -1.41
N ALA A 183 -2.77 -11.50 -2.60
CA ALA A 183 -2.86 -10.74 -3.84
C ALA A 183 -4.27 -10.14 -3.96
N PHE A 184 -4.38 -8.81 -3.98
CA PHE A 184 -5.66 -8.10 -4.08
C PHE A 184 -5.85 -7.50 -5.46
N CYS A 185 -6.82 -7.98 -6.23
CA CYS A 185 -7.09 -7.55 -7.62
C CYS A 185 -5.80 -7.41 -8.43
N ALA A 186 -4.86 -8.32 -8.19
CA ALA A 186 -3.46 -8.18 -8.53
C ALA A 186 -3.15 -8.54 -9.98
N LYS A 187 -1.97 -8.12 -10.43
CA LYS A 187 -1.38 -8.52 -11.70
C LYS A 187 -1.16 -10.04 -11.72
N PRO A 188 -1.19 -10.68 -12.92
CA PRO A 188 -1.12 -12.14 -13.02
C PRO A 188 0.03 -12.77 -12.25
N VAL A 189 1.24 -12.24 -12.36
CA VAL A 189 2.43 -12.74 -11.66
C VAL A 189 2.26 -12.73 -10.13
N VAL A 190 1.58 -11.72 -9.58
CA VAL A 190 1.35 -11.62 -8.13
C VAL A 190 0.31 -12.64 -7.69
N ARG A 191 -0.75 -12.84 -8.48
CA ARG A 191 -1.77 -13.85 -8.21
C ARG A 191 -1.22 -15.28 -8.24
N GLU A 192 -0.29 -15.56 -9.16
CA GLU A 192 0.33 -16.88 -9.29
C GLU A 192 1.25 -17.22 -8.10
N GLU A 193 1.91 -16.22 -7.51
CA GLU A 193 2.89 -16.42 -6.46
C GLU A 193 2.33 -16.24 -5.04
N ALA A 194 1.26 -15.46 -4.85
CA ALA A 194 0.70 -15.22 -3.53
C ALA A 194 -0.07 -16.44 -2.99
N PRO A 195 0.05 -16.74 -1.68
CA PRO A 195 -0.70 -17.85 -1.06
C PRO A 195 -2.21 -17.70 -1.15
N TYR A 196 -2.72 -16.49 -1.07
CA TYR A 196 -4.15 -16.18 -1.13
C TYR A 196 -4.44 -15.09 -2.16
N GLN A 197 -5.66 -15.10 -2.70
CA GLN A 197 -6.12 -14.14 -3.70
C GLN A 197 -7.48 -13.60 -3.34
N ILE A 198 -7.67 -12.30 -3.57
CA ILE A 198 -8.97 -11.63 -3.60
C ILE A 198 -9.07 -10.96 -4.98
N ASN A 199 -9.98 -11.41 -5.82
CA ASN A 199 -10.10 -10.97 -7.21
C ASN A 199 -11.31 -10.05 -7.45
N GLU A 200 -12.10 -9.79 -6.42
CA GLU A 200 -13.15 -8.78 -6.41
C GLU A 200 -12.70 -7.57 -5.58
N PRO A 201 -13.01 -6.32 -6.01
CA PRO A 201 -12.54 -5.12 -5.34
C PRO A 201 -13.35 -4.83 -4.05
N ASP A 202 -13.34 -5.77 -3.12
CA ASP A 202 -13.96 -5.68 -1.81
C ASP A 202 -12.95 -6.08 -0.72
N LEU A 203 -12.40 -5.08 -0.04
CA LEU A 203 -11.38 -5.27 1.00
C LEU A 203 -11.88 -6.06 2.21
N TYR A 204 -13.20 -6.06 2.47
CA TYR A 204 -13.75 -6.81 3.60
C TYR A 204 -13.58 -8.33 3.45
N GLN A 205 -13.33 -8.83 2.24
CA GLN A 205 -13.02 -10.24 1.99
C GLN A 205 -11.75 -10.73 2.70
N VAL A 206 -10.85 -9.83 3.12
CA VAL A 206 -9.69 -10.16 3.98
C VAL A 206 -10.15 -10.88 5.26
N ILE A 207 -11.29 -10.50 5.81
CA ILE A 207 -11.85 -11.15 7.01
C ILE A 207 -12.19 -12.63 6.74
N GLY A 208 -12.74 -12.93 5.58
CA GLY A 208 -13.01 -14.31 5.16
C GLY A 208 -11.74 -15.15 5.03
N VAL A 209 -10.67 -14.59 4.46
CA VAL A 209 -9.36 -15.26 4.38
C VAL A 209 -8.80 -15.52 5.77
N LEU A 210 -8.81 -14.52 6.65
CA LEU A 210 -8.33 -14.63 8.03
C LEU A 210 -9.08 -15.70 8.82
N ASP A 211 -10.40 -15.77 8.69
CA ASP A 211 -11.23 -16.75 9.38
C ASP A 211 -11.02 -18.17 8.83
N GLY A 212 -10.82 -18.31 7.51
CA GLY A 212 -10.49 -19.58 6.87
C GLY A 212 -9.17 -20.17 7.38
N VAL A 213 -8.11 -19.37 7.42
CA VAL A 213 -6.79 -19.81 7.93
C VAL A 213 -6.85 -20.23 9.39
N LYS A 214 -7.58 -19.50 10.24
CA LYS A 214 -7.72 -19.85 11.67
C LYS A 214 -8.47 -21.17 11.86
N ASN A 215 -9.50 -21.44 11.08
CA ASN A 215 -10.25 -22.70 11.15
C ASN A 215 -9.37 -23.88 10.75
N GLU A 216 -8.59 -23.78 9.68
CA GLU A 216 -7.63 -24.80 9.26
C GLU A 216 -6.61 -25.12 10.36
N GLN A 217 -6.04 -24.09 10.99
CA GLN A 217 -5.08 -24.27 12.09
C GLN A 217 -5.70 -24.98 13.31
N GLN A 218 -6.96 -24.72 13.62
CA GLN A 218 -7.68 -25.41 14.70
C GLN A 218 -7.93 -26.87 14.38
N GLU A 219 -8.34 -27.21 13.16
CA GLU A 219 -8.56 -28.60 12.75
C GLU A 219 -7.27 -29.43 12.82
N TYR A 220 -6.14 -28.87 12.39
CA TYR A 220 -4.83 -29.52 12.52
C TYR A 220 -4.37 -29.74 13.96
N SER A 221 -4.79 -28.88 14.89
CA SER A 221 -4.45 -29.03 16.31
C SER A 221 -5.30 -30.07 17.05
N TYR A 222 -6.52 -30.33 16.57
CA TYR A 222 -7.40 -31.38 17.14
C TYR A 222 -7.04 -32.80 16.68
N ASN A 223 -6.30 -32.92 15.57
CA ASN A 223 -5.92 -34.21 14.99
C ASN A 223 -4.51 -34.68 15.39
N ARG A 224 -3.90 -34.05 16.37
CA ARG A 224 -2.63 -34.45 17.02
C ARG A 224 -2.85 -34.81 18.48
#